data_027ecd598292ddd55a381e7f9c5d7b16
#
_entry.id   027ecd598292ddd55a381e7f9c5d7b16
#
_cell.length_a   1.000
_cell.length_b   1.000
_cell.length_c   1.000
_cell.angle_alpha   90.00
_cell.angle_beta   90.00
_cell.angle_gamma   90.00
#
_symmetry.space_group_name_H-M   'P 1'
#
loop_
_entity.id
_entity.type
_entity.pdbx_description
1 polymer ?
#
loop_
_entity_poly.entity_id
_entity_poly.type
_entity_poly.pdbx_seq_one_letter_code
_entity_poly.pdbx_strand_id
1 'polypeptide(L)'
;MIAILAGLALLATQTSPPESAWTWTLYTDEARVALANEVPDTPSLRFTLECEPASGVVRVAFYGGAAETGMARVTAGEASAVTESTAERGALKLALRTDHPVFAAFAADGRLAATVGEQRRAVEVPRPHLAKLRRFTELCSG
;
A
#
# COMPACT_ATOMS: atom_id res chain seq x y z
N MET A 1 44.17 -4.22 -40.05
CA MET A 1 42.86 -4.89 -39.81
C MET A 1 42.44 -4.65 -38.38
N ILE A 2 41.46 -3.82 -38.18
CA ILE A 2 40.94 -3.54 -36.87
C ILE A 2 39.62 -4.31 -36.75
N ALA A 3 39.58 -5.31 -35.87
CA ALA A 3 38.40 -6.08 -35.57
C ALA A 3 37.57 -5.30 -34.56
N ILE A 4 36.43 -4.76 -34.96
CA ILE A 4 35.45 -4.14 -34.09
C ILE A 4 34.59 -5.27 -33.48
N LEU A 5 34.83 -5.62 -32.23
CA LEU A 5 33.90 -6.45 -31.46
C LEU A 5 32.74 -5.61 -31.05
N ALA A 6 31.63 -5.77 -31.78
CA ALA A 6 30.33 -5.23 -31.35
C ALA A 6 29.80 -6.05 -30.16
N GLY A 7 29.97 -5.51 -28.97
CA GLY A 7 29.37 -6.08 -27.78
C GLY A 7 27.84 -5.88 -27.84
N LEU A 8 27.08 -6.97 -28.02
CA LEU A 8 25.65 -6.97 -27.83
C LEU A 8 25.39 -6.81 -26.32
N ALA A 9 25.01 -5.62 -25.90
CA ALA A 9 24.44 -5.44 -24.57
C ALA A 9 23.02 -6.02 -24.57
N LEU A 10 22.86 -7.19 -23.97
CA LEU A 10 21.54 -7.73 -23.64
C LEU A 10 20.93 -6.83 -22.57
N LEU A 11 20.05 -5.94 -22.97
CA LEU A 11 19.15 -5.23 -22.07
C LEU A 11 18.16 -6.26 -21.51
N ALA A 12 18.40 -6.69 -20.27
CA ALA A 12 17.45 -7.50 -19.55
C ALA A 12 16.21 -6.64 -19.28
N THR A 13 15.14 -6.85 -20.04
CA THR A 13 13.83 -6.25 -19.75
C THR A 13 13.26 -6.90 -18.50
N GLN A 14 13.20 -6.13 -17.41
CA GLN A 14 12.50 -6.57 -16.20
C GLN A 14 11.01 -6.54 -16.49
N THR A 15 10.41 -7.72 -16.61
CA THR A 15 8.97 -7.88 -16.83
C THR A 15 8.25 -7.70 -15.49
N SER A 16 7.28 -6.78 -15.42
CA SER A 16 6.40 -6.67 -14.25
C SER A 16 5.58 -7.95 -14.10
N PRO A 17 5.29 -8.40 -12.87
CA PRO A 17 4.41 -9.55 -12.64
C PRO A 17 3.05 -9.33 -13.30
N PRO A 18 2.41 -10.37 -13.89
CA PRO A 18 1.06 -10.26 -14.43
C PRO A 18 0.05 -9.93 -13.32
N GLU A 19 -1.05 -9.26 -13.66
CA GLU A 19 -2.10 -8.91 -12.69
C GLU A 19 -2.63 -10.13 -11.92
N SER A 20 -2.71 -11.30 -12.55
CA SER A 20 -3.15 -12.54 -11.91
C SER A 20 -2.20 -13.05 -10.82
N ALA A 21 -0.96 -12.59 -10.78
CA ALA A 21 0.01 -12.96 -9.74
C ALA A 21 -0.20 -12.17 -8.45
N TRP A 22 -0.88 -11.01 -8.50
CA TRP A 22 -1.13 -10.16 -7.34
C TRP A 22 -2.31 -10.68 -6.54
N THR A 23 -2.14 -10.73 -5.22
CA THR A 23 -3.19 -11.13 -4.29
C THR A 23 -3.19 -10.26 -3.04
N TRP A 24 -4.23 -10.40 -2.24
CA TRP A 24 -4.36 -9.78 -0.93
C TRP A 24 -4.20 -10.85 0.14
N THR A 25 -3.24 -10.65 1.04
CA THR A 25 -2.93 -11.61 2.10
C THR A 25 -3.02 -10.93 3.45
N LEU A 26 -3.76 -11.54 4.36
CA LEU A 26 -3.83 -11.11 5.75
C LEU A 26 -2.86 -11.95 6.59
N TYR A 27 -1.90 -11.29 7.20
CA TYR A 27 -0.93 -11.87 8.12
C TYR A 27 -1.28 -11.48 9.54
N THR A 28 -1.32 -12.45 10.44
CA THR A 28 -1.61 -12.21 11.84
C THR A 28 -0.64 -12.98 12.73
N ASP A 29 -0.07 -12.29 13.69
CA ASP A 29 0.66 -12.88 14.80
C ASP A 29 0.39 -12.09 16.08
N GLU A 30 1.02 -12.48 17.20
CA GLU A 30 0.79 -11.82 18.48
C GLU A 30 1.28 -10.38 18.54
N ALA A 31 2.25 -10.01 17.69
CA ALA A 31 2.89 -8.71 17.71
C ALA A 31 2.38 -7.77 16.60
N ARG A 32 1.85 -8.33 15.50
CA ARG A 32 1.54 -7.55 14.32
C ARG A 32 0.41 -8.15 13.48
N VAL A 33 -0.39 -7.26 12.91
CA VAL A 33 -1.38 -7.58 11.88
C VAL A 33 -1.01 -6.82 10.63
N ALA A 34 -0.99 -7.49 9.48
CA ALA A 34 -0.70 -6.87 8.20
C ALA A 34 -1.64 -7.37 7.11
N LEU A 35 -2.12 -6.45 6.27
CA LEU A 35 -2.84 -6.78 5.03
C LEU A 35 -2.00 -6.25 3.87
N ALA A 36 -1.57 -7.15 2.99
CA ALA A 36 -0.67 -6.82 1.89
C ALA A 36 -1.26 -7.14 0.53
N ASN A 37 -1.12 -6.21 -0.41
CA ASN A 37 -1.26 -6.49 -1.84
C ASN A 37 0.12 -6.84 -2.38
N GLU A 38 0.32 -8.10 -2.70
CA GLU A 38 1.64 -8.68 -2.97
C GLU A 38 1.59 -9.73 -4.07
N VAL A 39 2.77 -10.05 -4.59
CA VAL A 39 3.00 -11.29 -5.34
C VAL A 39 3.63 -12.29 -4.36
N PRO A 40 2.95 -13.40 -4.01
CA PRO A 40 3.43 -14.35 -3.01
C PRO A 40 4.83 -14.88 -3.32
N ASP A 41 5.63 -15.09 -2.26
CA ASP A 41 7.00 -15.60 -2.34
C ASP A 41 7.98 -14.69 -3.11
N THR A 42 7.62 -13.42 -3.28
CA THR A 42 8.48 -12.40 -3.90
C THR A 42 8.49 -11.14 -3.03
N PRO A 43 9.48 -10.23 -3.21
CA PRO A 43 9.48 -8.93 -2.54
C PRO A 43 8.54 -7.89 -3.17
N SER A 44 7.74 -8.26 -4.17
CA SER A 44 6.86 -7.32 -4.87
C SER A 44 5.65 -6.94 -4.04
N LEU A 45 5.54 -5.64 -3.71
CA LEU A 45 4.46 -5.04 -2.94
C LEU A 45 3.88 -3.85 -3.69
N ARG A 46 2.56 -3.66 -3.63
CA ARG A 46 1.87 -2.46 -4.09
C ARG A 46 1.35 -1.62 -2.95
N PHE A 47 0.87 -2.28 -1.89
CA PHE A 47 0.21 -1.61 -0.78
C PHE A 47 0.25 -2.48 0.47
N THR A 48 0.44 -1.87 1.63
CA THR A 48 0.33 -2.56 2.91
C THR A 48 -0.41 -1.72 3.94
N LEU A 49 -1.16 -2.41 4.79
CA LEU A 49 -1.68 -1.91 6.06
C LEU A 49 -1.04 -2.71 7.17
N GLU A 50 -0.56 -2.05 8.21
CA GLU A 50 0.02 -2.71 9.39
C GLU A 50 -0.46 -2.05 10.68
N CYS A 51 -0.65 -2.85 11.71
CA CYS A 51 -0.91 -2.37 13.07
C CYS A 51 -0.35 -3.33 14.11
N GLU A 52 -0.12 -2.82 15.32
CA GLU A 52 -0.09 -3.67 16.50
C GLU A 52 -1.55 -3.99 16.89
N PRO A 53 -1.85 -5.24 17.31
CA PRO A 53 -3.22 -5.61 17.67
C PRO A 53 -3.84 -4.66 18.69
N ALA A 54 -5.08 -4.24 18.45
CA ALA A 54 -5.87 -3.35 19.31
C ALA A 54 -5.26 -1.95 19.56
N SER A 55 -4.28 -1.54 18.76
CA SER A 55 -3.62 -0.23 18.94
C SER A 55 -4.48 0.95 18.49
N GLY A 56 -5.43 0.72 17.58
CA GLY A 56 -6.24 1.78 16.99
C GLY A 56 -5.52 2.65 15.97
N VAL A 57 -4.27 2.33 15.64
CA VAL A 57 -3.45 3.08 14.68
C VAL A 57 -2.96 2.14 13.57
N VAL A 58 -3.20 2.52 12.34
CA VAL A 58 -2.82 1.78 11.14
C VAL A 58 -1.75 2.54 10.37
N ARG A 59 -0.67 1.86 10.07
CA ARG A 59 0.35 2.37 9.15
C ARG A 59 -0.01 1.96 7.74
N VAL A 60 -0.07 2.93 6.85
CA VAL A 60 -0.41 2.76 5.43
C VAL A 60 0.83 2.98 4.60
N ALA A 61 1.11 2.09 3.66
CA ALA A 61 2.22 2.25 2.73
C ALA A 61 1.78 1.98 1.29
N PHE A 62 2.09 2.93 0.41
CA PHE A 62 1.94 2.80 -1.04
C PHE A 62 3.34 2.62 -1.64
N TYR A 63 3.55 1.53 -2.34
CA TYR A 63 4.83 1.18 -2.95
C TYR A 63 4.87 1.52 -4.45
N GLY A 64 6.07 1.73 -4.95
CA GLY A 64 6.30 2.08 -6.35
C GLY A 64 6.00 3.56 -6.65
N GLY A 65 6.50 4.05 -7.79
CA GLY A 65 6.34 5.44 -8.22
C GLY A 65 7.09 6.44 -7.36
N ALA A 66 6.87 7.72 -7.63
CA ALA A 66 7.46 8.80 -6.85
C ALA A 66 6.73 8.97 -5.52
N ALA A 67 7.48 9.29 -4.46
CA ALA A 67 6.94 9.61 -3.15
C ALA A 67 7.55 10.92 -2.65
N GLU A 68 6.75 11.74 -2.02
CA GLU A 68 7.16 13.00 -1.39
C GLU A 68 6.85 12.99 0.10
N THR A 69 7.74 13.57 0.90
CA THR A 69 7.49 13.83 2.30
C THR A 69 6.68 15.13 2.42
N GLY A 70 5.66 15.15 3.25
CA GLY A 70 4.85 16.32 3.47
C GLY A 70 3.48 15.98 4.04
N MET A 71 2.57 16.95 4.00
CA MET A 71 1.20 16.73 4.45
C MET A 71 0.40 16.03 3.35
N ALA A 72 -0.17 14.89 3.70
CA ALA A 72 -1.03 14.13 2.81
C ALA A 72 -2.50 14.45 3.09
N ARG A 73 -3.26 14.65 2.02
CA ARG A 73 -4.72 14.61 2.08
C ARG A 73 -5.18 13.20 1.76
N VAL A 74 -5.81 12.57 2.70
CA VAL A 74 -6.32 11.20 2.55
C VAL A 74 -7.83 11.26 2.39
N THR A 75 -8.36 10.57 1.38
CA THR A 75 -9.78 10.56 1.09
C THR A 75 -10.30 9.14 0.92
N ALA A 76 -11.52 8.91 1.40
CA ALA A 76 -12.27 7.68 1.18
C ALA A 76 -13.76 8.05 1.20
N GLY A 77 -14.48 7.81 0.08
CA GLY A 77 -15.84 8.30 -0.08
C GLY A 77 -15.89 9.82 0.08
N GLU A 78 -16.76 10.30 0.95
CA GLU A 78 -16.89 11.73 1.29
C GLU A 78 -16.03 12.15 2.48
N ALA A 79 -15.34 11.21 3.13
CA ALA A 79 -14.50 11.48 4.28
C ALA A 79 -13.10 11.89 3.85
N SER A 80 -12.45 12.76 4.61
CA SER A 80 -11.08 13.17 4.39
C SER A 80 -10.34 13.40 5.71
N ALA A 81 -9.01 13.25 5.62
CA ALA A 81 -8.10 13.55 6.71
C ALA A 81 -6.85 14.22 6.15
N VAL A 82 -6.15 14.98 6.97
CA VAL A 82 -4.82 15.51 6.66
C VAL A 82 -3.85 14.94 7.69
N THR A 83 -2.80 14.30 7.22
CA THR A 83 -1.80 13.66 8.07
C THR A 83 -0.41 13.81 7.48
N GLU A 84 0.61 13.73 8.32
CA GLU A 84 1.98 13.72 7.83
C GLU A 84 2.27 12.44 7.06
N SER A 85 2.99 12.58 5.95
CA SER A 85 3.50 11.46 5.19
C SER A 85 5.01 11.54 5.06
N THR A 86 5.64 10.39 4.95
CA THR A 86 7.07 10.26 4.71
C THR A 86 7.31 9.45 3.45
N ALA A 87 8.36 9.85 2.70
CA ALA A 87 8.87 9.04 1.61
C ALA A 87 10.04 8.22 2.14
N GLU A 88 9.91 6.91 2.12
CA GLU A 88 10.93 6.00 2.64
C GLU A 88 11.09 4.82 1.69
N ARG A 89 12.30 4.66 1.14
CA ARG A 89 12.64 3.55 0.23
C ARG A 89 11.69 3.38 -0.96
N GLY A 90 11.23 4.50 -1.55
CA GLY A 90 10.27 4.47 -2.65
C GLY A 90 8.82 4.23 -2.25
N ALA A 91 8.53 4.19 -0.97
CA ALA A 91 7.17 4.06 -0.45
C ALA A 91 6.69 5.36 0.17
N LEU A 92 5.41 5.68 -0.07
CA LEU A 92 4.71 6.74 0.65
C LEU A 92 4.05 6.13 1.88
N LYS A 93 4.46 6.58 3.07
CA LYS A 93 3.98 6.06 4.35
C LYS A 93 3.24 7.12 5.15
N LEU A 94 2.13 6.73 5.74
CA LEU A 94 1.34 7.58 6.63
C LEU A 94 0.61 6.73 7.67
N ALA A 95 0.07 7.37 8.70
CA ALA A 95 -0.71 6.70 9.74
C ALA A 95 -2.14 7.22 9.77
N LEU A 96 -3.09 6.32 10.01
CA LEU A 96 -4.50 6.64 10.19
C LEU A 96 -5.02 5.96 11.46
N ARG A 97 -5.98 6.60 12.12
CA ARG A 97 -6.70 5.96 13.22
C ARG A 97 -7.86 5.13 12.69
N THR A 98 -8.08 3.97 13.28
CA THR A 98 -9.22 3.11 12.90
C THR A 98 -10.58 3.75 13.23
N ASP A 99 -10.62 4.65 14.21
CA ASP A 99 -11.85 5.37 14.61
C ASP A 99 -12.10 6.64 13.78
N HIS A 100 -11.20 6.99 12.84
CA HIS A 100 -11.41 8.15 11.98
C HIS A 100 -12.40 7.81 10.85
N PRO A 101 -13.31 8.73 10.48
CA PRO A 101 -14.29 8.51 9.40
C PRO A 101 -13.67 8.08 8.07
N VAL A 102 -12.49 8.57 7.72
CA VAL A 102 -11.82 8.17 6.48
C VAL A 102 -11.46 6.68 6.48
N PHE A 103 -11.01 6.15 7.62
CA PHE A 103 -10.69 4.73 7.71
C PHE A 103 -11.97 3.87 7.70
N ALA A 104 -13.02 4.30 8.37
CA ALA A 104 -14.32 3.62 8.34
C ALA A 104 -14.89 3.54 6.91
N ALA A 105 -14.82 4.62 6.15
CA ALA A 105 -15.25 4.64 4.76
C ALA A 105 -14.40 3.70 3.88
N PHE A 106 -13.08 3.70 4.08
CA PHE A 106 -12.18 2.77 3.39
C PHE A 106 -12.52 1.31 3.70
N ALA A 107 -12.71 0.97 4.98
CA ALA A 107 -13.05 -0.39 5.40
C ALA A 107 -14.40 -0.86 4.82
N ALA A 108 -15.33 0.07 4.57
CA ALA A 108 -16.64 -0.25 4.03
C ALA A 108 -16.60 -0.56 2.52
N ASP A 109 -15.88 0.22 1.72
CA ASP A 109 -15.90 0.10 0.25
C ASP A 109 -14.57 -0.30 -0.40
N GLY A 110 -13.47 -0.29 0.36
CA GLY A 110 -12.17 -0.74 -0.12
C GLY A 110 -11.39 0.29 -0.91
N ARG A 111 -11.84 1.54 -0.99
CA ARG A 111 -11.18 2.59 -1.76
C ARG A 111 -10.55 3.64 -0.86
N LEU A 112 -9.27 3.93 -1.12
CA LEU A 112 -8.51 4.95 -0.40
C LEU A 112 -7.59 5.69 -1.38
N ALA A 113 -7.50 7.00 -1.23
CA ALA A 113 -6.55 7.80 -1.98
C ALA A 113 -5.80 8.75 -1.04
N ALA A 114 -4.52 8.98 -1.35
CA ALA A 114 -3.68 9.94 -0.66
C ALA A 114 -3.00 10.85 -1.68
N THR A 115 -2.98 12.15 -1.41
CA THR A 115 -2.36 13.16 -2.27
C THR A 115 -1.37 13.96 -1.45
N VAL A 116 -0.12 14.03 -1.92
CA VAL A 116 0.95 14.86 -1.35
C VAL A 116 1.47 15.74 -2.48
N GLY A 117 1.29 17.06 -2.37
CA GLY A 117 1.58 17.97 -3.47
C GLY A 117 0.80 17.58 -4.72
N GLU A 118 1.49 17.28 -5.82
CA GLU A 118 0.89 16.82 -7.08
C GLU A 118 0.87 15.29 -7.22
N GLN A 119 1.43 14.57 -6.25
CA GLN A 119 1.50 13.11 -6.27
C GLN A 119 0.23 12.52 -5.67
N ARG A 120 -0.50 11.71 -6.44
CA ARG A 120 -1.68 10.99 -6.00
C ARG A 120 -1.43 9.49 -6.02
N ARG A 121 -1.76 8.84 -4.90
CA ARG A 121 -1.75 7.39 -4.75
C ARG A 121 -3.14 6.91 -4.42
N ALA A 122 -3.56 5.82 -5.03
CA ALA A 122 -4.85 5.23 -4.77
C ALA A 122 -4.75 3.72 -4.68
N VAL A 123 -5.62 3.12 -3.88
CA VAL A 123 -5.76 1.69 -3.74
C VAL A 123 -7.23 1.31 -3.75
N GLU A 124 -7.52 0.16 -4.34
CA GLU A 124 -8.82 -0.48 -4.27
C GLU A 124 -8.64 -1.93 -3.82
N VAL A 125 -9.29 -2.28 -2.72
CA VAL A 125 -9.41 -3.66 -2.26
C VAL A 125 -10.64 -4.27 -2.95
N PRO A 126 -10.45 -5.25 -3.86
CA PRO A 126 -11.57 -5.82 -4.60
C PRO A 126 -12.59 -6.53 -3.69
N ARG A 127 -13.83 -6.61 -4.13
CA ARG A 127 -14.91 -7.26 -3.38
C ARG A 127 -14.56 -8.63 -2.79
N PRO A 128 -13.89 -9.55 -3.52
CA PRO A 128 -13.53 -10.85 -2.96
C PRO A 128 -12.59 -10.79 -1.75
N HIS A 129 -11.92 -9.66 -1.55
CA HIS A 129 -10.95 -9.46 -0.48
C HIS A 129 -11.42 -8.48 0.62
N LEU A 130 -12.61 -7.89 0.50
CA LEU A 130 -13.13 -6.96 1.51
C LEU A 130 -13.27 -7.59 2.90
N ALA A 131 -13.57 -8.87 2.99
CA ALA A 131 -13.62 -9.57 4.27
C ALA A 131 -12.29 -9.56 5.01
N LYS A 132 -11.17 -9.60 4.29
CA LYS A 132 -9.82 -9.49 4.86
C LYS A 132 -9.58 -8.10 5.43
N LEU A 133 -10.01 -7.06 4.72
CA LEU A 133 -9.91 -5.67 5.19
C LEU A 133 -10.76 -5.45 6.45
N ARG A 134 -11.96 -5.97 6.51
CA ARG A 134 -12.81 -5.91 7.70
C ARG A 134 -12.17 -6.62 8.88
N ARG A 135 -11.64 -7.81 8.66
CA ARG A 135 -10.95 -8.58 9.71
C ARG A 135 -9.71 -7.84 10.21
N PHE A 136 -8.92 -7.27 9.30
CA PHE A 136 -7.79 -6.41 9.64
C PHE A 136 -8.24 -5.27 10.55
N THR A 137 -9.30 -4.56 10.16
CA THR A 137 -9.85 -3.43 10.93
C THR A 137 -10.29 -3.85 12.33
N GLU A 138 -10.98 -4.98 12.45
CA GLU A 138 -11.39 -5.53 13.76
C GLU A 138 -10.20 -5.83 14.66
N LEU A 139 -9.15 -6.44 14.11
CA LEU A 139 -7.95 -6.81 14.87
C LEU A 139 -7.13 -5.58 15.29
N CYS A 140 -7.15 -4.50 14.53
CA CYS A 140 -6.44 -3.25 14.82
C CYS A 140 -7.20 -2.31 15.73
N SER A 141 -8.51 -2.41 15.80
CA SER A 141 -9.36 -1.54 16.62
C SER A 141 -9.23 -1.86 18.11
N GLY A 142 -9.13 -0.82 18.90
CA GLY A 142 -9.01 -0.96 20.35
C GLY A 142 -10.34 -1.11 21.06
#